data_7f5a8cbc6120a43ef435b73ec0249897
#
_entry.id   7f5a8cbc6120a43ef435b73ec0249897
#
_cell.length_a   1.000
_cell.length_b   1.000
_cell.length_c   1.000
_cell.angle_alpha   90.00
_cell.angle_beta   90.00
_cell.angle_gamma   90.00
#
_symmetry.space_group_name_H-M   'P 1'
#
loop_
_entity.id
_entity.type
_entity.pdbx_description
1 polymer ?
#
loop_
_entity_poly.entity_id
_entity_poly.type
_entity_poly.pdbx_seq_one_letter_code
_entity_poly.pdbx_strand_id
1 'polypeptide(L)'
;MSSSSTTTDTDRIDPIHPGEVLMEDFIEGFGITQNKLATAIGVPPRRINEIVHGKRGITADTAVWLAKYFGTSAELWMNLQSHYELRLERRTLREQLDSIVPLQSVA
;
A
#
# COMPACT_ATOMS: atom_id res chain seq x y z
N MET A 1 -2.00 -16.33 -24.93
CA MET A 1 -2.13 -15.34 -25.07
C MET A 1 -2.50 -14.43 -24.09
N SER A 2 -3.33 -14.64 -23.37
CA SER A 2 -3.74 -13.73 -22.43
C SER A 2 -2.74 -13.46 -21.35
N SER A 3 -1.86 -14.37 -21.07
CA SER A 3 -0.94 -14.14 -19.97
C SER A 3 0.00 -12.99 -20.27
N SER A 4 0.40 -12.82 -21.50
CA SER A 4 1.31 -11.72 -21.77
C SER A 4 0.56 -10.41 -21.69
N SER A 5 -0.72 -10.39 -22.02
CA SER A 5 -1.47 -9.18 -21.88
C SER A 5 -1.58 -8.79 -20.43
N THR A 6 -1.76 -9.76 -19.57
CA THR A 6 -1.91 -9.50 -18.15
C THR A 6 -0.64 -8.85 -17.62
N THR A 7 0.52 -9.33 -18.03
CA THR A 7 1.75 -8.76 -17.56
C THR A 7 1.89 -7.32 -18.02
N THR A 8 1.53 -7.05 -19.24
CA THR A 8 1.64 -5.71 -19.76
C THR A 8 0.66 -4.80 -19.05
N ASP A 9 -0.52 -5.29 -18.76
CA ASP A 9 -1.53 -4.46 -18.15
C ASP A 9 -1.16 -4.08 -16.73
N THR A 10 -0.37 -4.87 -16.05
CA THR A 10 0.04 -4.55 -14.68
C THR A 10 0.68 -3.17 -14.61
N ASP A 11 1.48 -2.80 -15.60
CA ASP A 11 2.11 -1.51 -15.56
C ASP A 11 1.16 -0.38 -15.82
N ARG A 12 0.01 -0.64 -16.41
CA ARG A 12 -0.93 0.41 -16.69
C ARG A 12 -1.99 0.56 -15.62
N ILE A 13 -2.14 -0.43 -14.79
CA ILE A 13 -3.14 -0.39 -13.72
C ILE A 13 -2.61 0.48 -12.62
N ASP A 14 -3.47 1.31 -12.06
CA ASP A 14 -3.06 2.16 -10.96
C ASP A 14 -2.61 1.32 -9.78
N PRO A 15 -1.57 1.72 -9.10
CA PRO A 15 -1.11 0.99 -7.93
C PRO A 15 -2.20 0.96 -6.85
N ILE A 16 -2.26 -0.12 -6.13
CA ILE A 16 -3.26 -0.28 -5.08
C ILE A 16 -2.73 0.34 -3.80
N HIS A 17 -3.47 1.31 -3.28
CA HIS A 17 -3.09 1.96 -2.03
C HIS A 17 -3.38 1.02 -0.87
N PRO A 18 -2.51 0.97 0.15
CA PRO A 18 -2.75 0.09 1.31
C PRO A 18 -4.10 0.33 1.97
N GLY A 19 -4.65 1.53 1.85
CA GLY A 19 -5.97 1.83 2.39
C GLY A 19 -7.08 1.00 1.77
N GLU A 20 -6.92 0.60 0.51
CA GLU A 20 -7.91 -0.25 -0.14
C GLU A 20 -7.88 -1.64 0.47
N VAL A 21 -6.69 -2.17 0.74
CA VAL A 21 -6.55 -3.46 1.38
C VAL A 21 -7.11 -3.40 2.79
N LEU A 22 -6.80 -2.31 3.52
CA LEU A 22 -7.32 -2.13 4.87
C LEU A 22 -8.84 -2.13 4.85
N MET A 23 -9.45 -1.39 3.95
CA MET A 23 -10.90 -1.28 3.91
C MET A 23 -11.55 -2.58 3.47
N GLU A 24 -11.12 -3.12 2.35
CA GLU A 24 -11.83 -4.25 1.75
C GLU A 24 -11.52 -5.58 2.42
N ASP A 25 -10.26 -5.82 2.69
CA ASP A 25 -9.89 -7.13 3.20
C ASP A 25 -9.98 -7.23 4.72
N PHE A 26 -9.86 -6.12 5.41
CA PHE A 26 -9.82 -6.15 6.88
C PHE A 26 -11.05 -5.53 7.52
N ILE A 27 -11.36 -4.28 7.23
CA ILE A 27 -12.52 -3.65 7.85
C ILE A 27 -13.80 -4.35 7.41
N GLU A 28 -14.02 -4.44 6.10
CA GLU A 28 -15.19 -5.14 5.58
C GLU A 28 -15.07 -6.62 5.80
N GLY A 29 -13.88 -7.17 5.63
CA GLY A 29 -13.65 -8.59 5.79
C GLY A 29 -13.99 -9.11 7.18
N PHE A 30 -13.71 -8.31 8.22
CA PHE A 30 -14.05 -8.71 9.58
C PHE A 30 -15.40 -8.16 10.04
N GLY A 31 -16.08 -7.42 9.19
CA GLY A 31 -17.39 -6.89 9.55
C GLY A 31 -17.36 -5.82 10.62
N ILE A 32 -16.28 -5.03 10.67
CA ILE A 32 -16.18 -3.95 11.65
C ILE A 32 -16.31 -2.61 10.93
N THR A 33 -16.33 -1.53 11.68
CA THR A 33 -16.41 -0.19 11.10
C THR A 33 -15.08 0.53 11.26
N GLN A 34 -14.91 1.60 10.50
CA GLN A 34 -13.72 2.43 10.65
C GLN A 34 -13.62 2.98 12.06
N ASN A 35 -14.75 3.40 12.64
CA ASN A 35 -14.75 3.93 14.00
C ASN A 35 -14.34 2.87 15.01
N LYS A 36 -14.79 1.64 14.84
CA LYS A 36 -14.40 0.58 15.76
C LYS A 36 -12.90 0.36 15.71
N LEU A 37 -12.33 0.34 14.50
CA LEU A 37 -10.91 0.17 14.36
C LEU A 37 -10.16 1.32 15.01
N ALA A 38 -10.57 2.54 14.73
CA ALA A 38 -9.90 3.72 15.27
C ALA A 38 -9.89 3.70 16.79
N THR A 39 -11.03 3.36 17.37
CA THR A 39 -11.14 3.28 18.84
C THR A 39 -10.24 2.18 19.36
N ALA A 40 -10.22 1.03 18.71
CA ALA A 40 -9.45 -0.10 19.19
C ALA A 40 -7.96 0.16 19.19
N ILE A 41 -7.45 0.90 18.21
CA ILE A 41 -6.02 1.17 18.16
C ILE A 41 -5.67 2.56 18.71
N GLY A 42 -6.66 3.31 19.15
CA GLY A 42 -6.40 4.56 19.86
C GLY A 42 -6.02 5.74 18.97
N VAL A 43 -6.59 5.81 17.77
CA VAL A 43 -6.32 6.94 16.89
C VAL A 43 -7.64 7.64 16.55
N PRO A 44 -7.59 8.88 16.11
CA PRO A 44 -8.83 9.55 15.69
C PRO A 44 -9.44 8.85 14.48
N PRO A 45 -10.76 8.74 14.39
CA PRO A 45 -11.39 8.12 13.23
C PRO A 45 -10.99 8.76 11.91
N ARG A 46 -10.65 10.03 11.94
CA ARG A 46 -10.22 10.75 10.74
C ARG A 46 -8.96 10.12 10.16
N ARG A 47 -8.05 9.63 11.00
CA ARG A 47 -6.83 9.01 10.50
C ARG A 47 -7.16 7.77 9.66
N ILE A 48 -8.07 6.93 10.16
CA ILE A 48 -8.46 5.74 9.43
C ILE A 48 -9.15 6.13 8.12
N ASN A 49 -10.01 7.13 8.18
CA ASN A 49 -10.72 7.59 6.99
C ASN A 49 -9.74 8.11 5.93
N GLU A 50 -8.73 8.83 6.34
CA GLU A 50 -7.73 9.35 5.41
C GLU A 50 -6.92 8.22 4.77
N ILE A 51 -6.61 7.19 5.54
CA ILE A 51 -5.87 6.06 5.00
C ILE A 51 -6.72 5.30 3.97
N VAL A 52 -7.97 4.99 4.31
CA VAL A 52 -8.81 4.22 3.39
C VAL A 52 -9.12 4.98 2.11
N HIS A 53 -9.08 6.31 2.15
CA HIS A 53 -9.31 7.12 0.96
C HIS A 53 -8.02 7.48 0.22
N GLY A 54 -6.90 6.92 0.64
CA GLY A 54 -5.64 7.14 -0.06
C GLY A 54 -5.01 8.49 0.19
N LYS A 55 -5.50 9.24 1.19
CA LYS A 55 -4.97 10.56 1.46
C LYS A 55 -3.84 10.54 2.46
N ARG A 56 -3.58 9.42 3.08
CA ARG A 56 -2.53 9.28 4.05
C ARG A 56 -1.95 7.88 3.92
N GLY A 57 -0.64 7.76 4.01
CA GLY A 57 0.00 6.46 3.94
C GLY A 57 0.05 5.77 5.29
N ILE A 58 0.54 4.54 5.29
CA ILE A 58 0.72 3.77 6.51
C ILE A 58 2.13 4.00 7.00
N THR A 59 2.24 4.59 8.18
CA THR A 59 3.54 4.82 8.81
C THR A 59 3.84 3.66 9.74
N ALA A 60 5.06 3.60 10.25
CA ALA A 60 5.51 2.47 11.05
C ALA A 60 4.64 2.27 12.29
N ASP A 61 4.25 3.35 12.96
CA ASP A 61 3.42 3.22 14.15
C ASP A 61 2.05 2.64 13.81
N THR A 62 1.44 3.13 12.74
CA THR A 62 0.15 2.60 12.30
C THR A 62 0.29 1.13 11.92
N ALA A 63 1.38 0.76 11.25
CA ALA A 63 1.61 -0.64 10.87
C ALA A 63 1.67 -1.55 12.09
N VAL A 64 2.35 -1.10 13.14
CA VAL A 64 2.46 -1.90 14.36
C VAL A 64 1.09 -2.04 15.03
N TRP A 65 0.32 -0.96 15.09
CA TRP A 65 -1.01 -1.01 15.69
C TRP A 65 -1.96 -1.93 14.91
N LEU A 66 -1.94 -1.82 13.58
CA LEU A 66 -2.79 -2.66 12.76
C LEU A 66 -2.39 -4.13 12.87
N ALA A 67 -1.08 -4.38 12.92
CA ALA A 67 -0.59 -5.74 13.07
C ALA A 67 -1.09 -6.35 14.36
N LYS A 68 -1.04 -5.59 15.44
CA LYS A 68 -1.48 -6.09 16.73
C LYS A 68 -2.98 -6.38 16.73
N TYR A 69 -3.75 -5.46 16.18
CA TYR A 69 -5.20 -5.60 16.22
C TYR A 69 -5.71 -6.71 15.31
N PHE A 70 -5.17 -6.81 14.11
CA PHE A 70 -5.65 -7.80 13.16
C PHE A 70 -4.89 -9.12 13.20
N GLY A 71 -3.80 -9.18 13.94
CA GLY A 71 -3.03 -10.42 14.03
C GLY A 71 -2.14 -10.66 12.82
N THR A 72 -1.74 -9.59 12.14
CA THR A 72 -0.83 -9.71 11.00
C THR A 72 0.56 -9.30 11.45
N SER A 73 1.51 -9.26 10.53
CA SER A 73 2.79 -8.67 10.83
C SER A 73 2.75 -7.19 10.49
N ALA A 74 3.60 -6.40 11.13
CA ALA A 74 3.74 -4.99 10.78
C ALA A 74 4.36 -4.87 9.40
N GLU A 75 5.21 -5.81 9.03
CA GLU A 75 5.86 -5.81 7.73
C GLU A 75 4.85 -5.91 6.59
N LEU A 76 3.77 -6.62 6.80
CA LEU A 76 2.72 -6.68 5.78
C LEU A 76 2.29 -5.28 5.39
N TRP A 77 1.98 -4.45 6.39
CA TRP A 77 1.47 -3.10 6.13
C TRP A 77 2.53 -2.20 5.52
N MET A 78 3.77 -2.30 6.00
CA MET A 78 4.84 -1.50 5.44
C MET A 78 5.20 -1.94 4.03
N ASN A 79 5.12 -3.23 3.75
CA ASN A 79 5.39 -3.72 2.40
C ASN A 79 4.33 -3.25 1.42
N LEU A 80 3.07 -3.22 1.84
CA LEU A 80 2.02 -2.69 0.99
C LEU A 80 2.27 -1.22 0.68
N GLN A 81 2.67 -0.45 1.68
CA GLN A 81 2.94 0.96 1.50
C GLN A 81 4.14 1.17 0.58
N SER A 82 5.22 0.46 0.81
CA SER A 82 6.43 0.60 0.01
C SER A 82 6.17 0.20 -1.44
N HIS A 83 5.44 -0.87 -1.63
CA HIS A 83 5.14 -1.35 -2.98
C HIS A 83 4.33 -0.30 -3.75
N TYR A 84 3.36 0.31 -3.07
CA TYR A 84 2.55 1.36 -3.67
C TYR A 84 3.43 2.55 -4.07
N GLU A 85 4.26 3.02 -3.14
CA GLU A 85 5.10 4.18 -3.39
C GLU A 85 6.11 3.93 -4.51
N LEU A 86 6.71 2.75 -4.51
CA LEU A 86 7.69 2.43 -5.54
C LEU A 86 7.07 2.36 -6.93
N ARG A 87 5.86 1.84 -7.01
CA ARG A 87 5.19 1.79 -8.30
C ARG A 87 4.88 3.18 -8.83
N LEU A 88 4.45 4.09 -7.94
CA LEU A 88 4.18 5.45 -8.35
C LEU A 88 5.46 6.13 -8.81
N GLU A 89 6.54 5.98 -8.04
CA GLU A 89 7.79 6.64 -8.37
C GLU A 89 8.39 6.10 -9.67
N ARG A 90 8.30 4.80 -9.87
CA ARG A 90 8.84 4.22 -11.10
C ARG A 90 8.13 4.75 -12.33
N ARG A 91 6.81 5.02 -12.18
CA ARG A 91 6.10 5.59 -13.31
C ARG A 91 6.49 7.03 -13.53
N THR A 92 6.58 7.80 -12.45
CA THR A 92 6.91 9.21 -12.53
C THR A 92 8.33 9.43 -13.04
N LEU A 93 9.25 8.57 -12.63
CA LEU A 93 10.65 8.76 -12.95
C LEU A 93 11.12 7.96 -14.16
N ARG A 94 10.20 7.42 -14.92
CA ARG A 94 10.57 6.51 -16.00
C ARG A 94 11.64 7.09 -16.95
N GLU A 95 11.43 8.30 -17.41
CA GLU A 95 12.37 8.91 -18.33
C GLU A 95 13.71 9.19 -17.66
N GLN A 96 13.66 9.64 -16.43
CA GLN A 96 14.89 9.92 -15.71
C GLN A 96 15.67 8.64 -15.48
N LEU A 97 14.98 7.56 -15.14
CA LEU A 97 15.65 6.29 -14.90
C LEU A 97 16.32 5.77 -16.16
N ASP A 98 15.70 5.99 -17.31
CA ASP A 98 16.29 5.54 -18.56
C ASP A 98 17.62 6.24 -18.84
N SER A 99 17.82 7.42 -18.28
CA SER A 99 19.05 8.16 -18.51
C SER A 99 20.13 7.79 -17.51
N ILE A 100 19.81 7.02 -16.49
CA ILE A 100 20.81 6.64 -15.52
C ILE A 100 21.49 5.37 -16.01
N VAL A 101 22.78 5.46 -16.22
CA VAL A 101 23.57 4.33 -16.69
C VAL A 101 24.15 3.61 -15.49
N PRO A 102 23.87 2.32 -15.31
CA PRO A 102 24.41 1.59 -14.16
C PRO A 102 25.93 1.66 -14.12
N LEU A 103 26.45 1.71 -12.91
CA LEU A 103 27.90 1.83 -12.74
C LEU A 103 28.60 0.74 -13.49
N GLN A 104 28.15 -0.47 -13.55
CA GLN A 104 28.77 -1.48 -14.24
C GLN A 104 27.80 -2.51 -14.62
N SER A 105 28.09 -3.12 -15.73
CA SER A 105 27.28 -4.11 -16.14
C SER A 105 27.73 -5.29 -15.56
N VAL A 106 27.42 -5.66 -14.62
CA VAL A 106 27.84 -6.70 -14.00
C VAL A 106 27.52 -7.80 -14.45
N ALA A 107 27.81 -8.29 -14.76
CA ALA A 107 27.51 -9.43 -15.24
C ALA A 107 27.62 -10.39 -14.67
#